data_186e3b3bdb919b9683df937e8a911e15
#
_entry.id   186e3b3bdb919b9683df937e8a911e15
#
_cell.length_a   1.000
_cell.length_b   1.000
_cell.length_c   1.000
_cell.angle_alpha   90.00
_cell.angle_beta   90.00
_cell.angle_gamma   90.00
#
_symmetry.space_group_name_H-M   'P 1'
#
loop_
_entity.id
_entity.type
_entity.pdbx_description
1 polymer ?
#
loop_
_entity_poly.entity_id
_entity_poly.type
_entity_poly.pdbx_seq_one_letter_code
_entity_poly.pdbx_strand_id
1 'polypeptide(L)'
;FKVQKQSLNIPHYTIEDSTAEKQRLKKARAAAIEELKGLRDSVKAQAKEKEAEIFDAHMMFLEDDSLVSLAESDIKAGKNAEAAWMNAIETIAQQLEAIPDPTLSARAVDLRDVGQRVLGHLLGLQTRGINPDKPSIIVSRDLTPSDTVSLERAVTLAFVTAEGGPT
;
A
#
# COMPACT_ATOMS: atom_id res chain seq x y z
N PHE A 1 -0.91 -21.20 -8.11
CA PHE A 1 -0.39 -20.55 -6.90
C PHE A 1 -1.48 -19.67 -6.28
N LYS A 2 -1.91 -20.01 -5.06
CA LYS A 2 -2.97 -19.26 -4.35
C LYS A 2 -2.31 -18.14 -3.54
N VAL A 3 -2.59 -16.90 -3.91
CA VAL A 3 -2.20 -15.73 -3.12
C VAL A 3 -3.24 -15.52 -2.02
N GLN A 4 -2.83 -15.70 -0.78
CA GLN A 4 -3.59 -15.22 0.37
C GLN A 4 -2.92 -13.91 0.83
N LYS A 5 -3.61 -12.79 0.70
CA LYS A 5 -3.20 -11.58 1.43
C LYS A 5 -3.23 -11.94 2.92
N GLN A 6 -2.06 -12.02 3.53
CA GLN A 6 -1.99 -12.16 4.98
C GLN A 6 -2.57 -10.88 5.58
N SER A 7 -3.61 -11.02 6.40
CA SER A 7 -4.00 -9.92 7.29
C SER A 7 -2.80 -9.65 8.19
N LEU A 8 -2.15 -8.52 7.98
CA LEU A 8 -1.03 -8.11 8.83
C LEU A 8 -1.57 -7.93 10.25
N ASN A 9 -0.99 -8.67 11.19
CA ASN A 9 -1.32 -8.49 12.59
C ASN A 9 -0.68 -7.17 13.04
N ILE A 10 -1.48 -6.15 13.26
CA ILE A 10 -1.02 -4.83 13.67
C ILE A 10 -0.76 -4.88 15.17
N PRO A 11 0.49 -4.72 15.62
CA PRO A 11 0.77 -4.66 17.05
C PRO A 11 0.19 -3.38 17.64
N HIS A 12 -0.36 -3.50 18.85
CA HIS A 12 -0.85 -2.37 19.62
C HIS A 12 -0.13 -2.35 20.97
N TYR A 13 0.70 -1.33 21.17
CA TYR A 13 1.39 -1.11 22.44
C TYR A 13 1.55 0.39 22.70
N THR A 14 1.64 0.75 23.98
CA THR A 14 1.92 2.14 24.38
C THR A 14 3.41 2.42 24.26
N ILE A 15 3.74 3.55 23.69
CA ILE A 15 5.12 3.97 23.46
C ILE A 15 5.61 4.94 24.55
N GLU A 16 6.91 4.93 24.80
CA GLU A 16 7.57 5.88 25.71
C GLU A 16 8.19 7.07 24.96
N ASP A 17 8.65 6.84 23.71
CA ASP A 17 9.33 7.86 22.88
C ASP A 17 8.55 8.11 21.58
N SER A 18 7.73 9.14 21.59
CA SER A 18 6.96 9.57 20.41
C SER A 18 7.87 10.10 19.28
N THR A 19 9.06 10.61 19.59
CA THR A 19 10.01 11.10 18.57
C THR A 19 10.61 9.94 17.80
N ALA A 20 11.01 8.88 18.48
CA ALA A 20 11.50 7.67 17.84
C ALA A 20 10.43 7.04 16.91
N GLU A 21 9.17 6.96 17.36
CA GLU A 21 8.07 6.41 16.57
C GLU A 21 7.76 7.25 15.34
N LYS A 22 7.79 8.57 15.43
CA LYS A 22 7.65 9.46 14.27
C LYS A 22 8.78 9.26 13.25
N GLN A 23 10.01 9.07 13.72
CA GLN A 23 11.14 8.79 12.84
C GLN A 23 11.01 7.43 12.15
N ARG A 24 10.49 6.41 12.85
CA ARG A 24 10.17 5.10 12.25
C ARG A 24 9.14 5.27 11.14
N LEU A 25 8.03 5.96 11.40
CA LEU A 25 7.00 6.23 10.41
C LEU A 25 7.55 7.00 9.20
N LYS A 26 8.34 8.04 9.44
CA LYS A 26 8.96 8.83 8.37
C LYS A 26 9.86 7.97 7.48
N LYS A 27 10.69 7.10 8.07
CA LYS A 27 11.55 6.18 7.31
C LYS A 27 10.75 5.17 6.51
N ALA A 28 9.71 4.58 7.09
CA ALA A 28 8.85 3.61 6.41
C ALA A 28 8.10 4.24 5.22
N ARG A 29 7.58 5.47 5.39
CA ARG A 29 6.96 6.23 4.29
C ARG A 29 7.96 6.53 3.18
N ALA A 30 9.16 6.99 3.51
CA ALA A 30 10.20 7.26 2.52
C ALA A 30 10.57 6.00 1.73
N ALA A 31 10.71 4.85 2.40
CA ALA A 31 10.98 3.57 1.75
C ALA A 31 9.84 3.15 0.80
N ALA A 32 8.58 3.33 1.21
CA ALA A 32 7.41 3.04 0.37
C ALA A 32 7.37 3.97 -0.87
N ILE A 33 7.70 5.24 -0.73
CA ILE A 33 7.79 6.18 -1.86
C ILE A 33 8.88 5.75 -2.85
N GLU A 34 10.06 5.37 -2.38
CA GLU A 34 11.13 4.89 -3.26
C GLU A 34 10.74 3.61 -4.00
N GLU A 35 10.04 2.70 -3.34
CA GLU A 35 9.51 1.50 -3.96
C GLU A 35 8.48 1.84 -5.06
N LEU A 36 7.54 2.77 -4.80
CA LEU A 36 6.57 3.24 -5.79
C LEU A 36 7.23 3.93 -6.98
N LYS A 37 8.29 4.71 -6.76
CA LYS A 37 9.10 5.30 -7.84
C LYS A 37 9.70 4.22 -8.73
N GLY A 38 10.27 3.18 -8.14
CA GLY A 38 10.83 2.05 -8.88
C GLY A 38 9.78 1.34 -9.74
N LEU A 39 8.58 1.11 -9.20
CA LEU A 39 7.44 0.52 -9.93
C LEU A 39 7.00 1.43 -11.08
N ARG A 40 6.81 2.72 -10.83
CA ARG A 40 6.46 3.71 -11.85
C ARG A 40 7.47 3.71 -13.00
N ASP A 41 8.76 3.76 -12.68
CA ASP A 41 9.82 3.84 -13.69
C ASP A 41 9.89 2.54 -14.51
N SER A 42 9.66 1.39 -13.88
CA SER A 42 9.55 0.10 -14.56
C SER A 42 8.38 0.06 -15.56
N VAL A 43 7.22 0.63 -15.19
CA VAL A 43 6.04 0.71 -16.06
C VAL A 43 6.27 1.69 -17.21
N LYS A 44 6.88 2.84 -16.95
CA LYS A 44 7.27 3.82 -18.00
C LYS A 44 8.23 3.22 -19.01
N ALA A 45 9.19 2.42 -18.56
CA ALA A 45 10.13 1.74 -19.46
C ALA A 45 9.43 0.74 -20.42
N GLN A 46 8.21 0.30 -20.12
CA GLN A 46 7.37 -0.53 -20.98
C GLN A 46 6.44 0.28 -21.91
N ALA A 47 6.66 1.59 -22.03
CA ALA A 47 5.83 2.54 -22.79
C ALA A 47 4.35 2.60 -22.34
N LYS A 48 4.12 2.40 -21.04
CA LYS A 48 2.80 2.43 -20.40
C LYS A 48 2.69 3.68 -19.50
N GLU A 49 2.70 4.85 -20.11
CA GLU A 49 2.73 6.11 -19.36
C GLU A 49 1.47 6.32 -18.50
N LYS A 50 0.29 6.00 -19.05
CA LYS A 50 -0.99 6.16 -18.32
C LYS A 50 -1.08 5.26 -17.10
N GLU A 51 -0.61 4.02 -17.22
CA GLU A 51 -0.56 3.08 -16.10
C GLU A 51 0.44 3.51 -15.04
N ALA A 52 1.49 4.24 -15.43
CA ALA A 52 2.47 4.77 -14.49
C ALA A 52 1.93 5.93 -13.64
N GLU A 53 0.95 6.70 -14.13
CA GLU A 53 0.34 7.82 -13.40
C GLU A 53 -0.34 7.39 -12.09
N ILE A 54 -0.78 6.12 -11.99
CA ILE A 54 -1.38 5.61 -10.76
C ILE A 54 -0.36 5.62 -9.60
N PHE A 55 0.91 5.35 -9.88
CA PHE A 55 1.95 5.38 -8.87
C PHE A 55 2.29 6.80 -8.43
N ASP A 56 2.17 7.79 -9.33
CA ASP A 56 2.30 9.20 -8.96
C ASP A 56 1.17 9.60 -7.98
N ALA A 57 -0.08 9.18 -8.23
CA ALA A 57 -1.19 9.39 -7.31
C ALA A 57 -0.97 8.69 -5.95
N HIS A 58 -0.43 7.46 -5.97
CA HIS A 58 -0.09 6.72 -4.75
C HIS A 58 0.98 7.43 -3.91
N MET A 59 1.99 8.00 -4.54
CA MET A 59 3.01 8.79 -3.84
C MET A 59 2.41 10.06 -3.21
N MET A 60 1.50 10.74 -3.91
CA MET A 60 0.80 11.90 -3.35
C MET A 60 0.04 11.58 -2.07
N PHE A 61 -0.61 10.41 -1.96
CA PHE A 61 -1.22 9.98 -0.70
C PHE A 61 -0.22 9.87 0.44
N LEU A 62 0.97 9.33 0.17
CA LEU A 62 2.02 9.19 1.19
C LEU A 62 2.64 10.53 1.60
N GLU A 63 2.54 11.55 0.77
CA GLU A 63 3.06 12.89 1.01
C GLU A 63 2.00 13.84 1.60
N ASP A 64 0.73 13.41 1.69
CA ASP A 64 -0.37 14.23 2.19
C ASP A 64 -0.19 14.59 3.67
N ASP A 65 -0.13 15.90 3.94
CA ASP A 65 0.09 16.44 5.28
C ASP A 65 -1.03 16.10 6.25
N SER A 66 -2.27 15.98 5.76
CA SER A 66 -3.43 15.65 6.59
C SER A 66 -3.32 14.22 7.13
N LEU A 67 -2.95 13.27 6.27
CA LEU A 67 -2.72 11.89 6.64
C LEU A 67 -1.59 11.76 7.65
N VAL A 68 -0.48 12.45 7.39
CA VAL A 68 0.69 12.44 8.26
C VAL A 68 0.36 13.04 9.63
N SER A 69 -0.34 14.17 9.65
CA SER A 69 -0.73 14.86 10.89
C SER A 69 -1.66 14.01 11.76
N LEU A 70 -2.60 13.27 11.15
CA LEU A 70 -3.45 12.31 11.87
C LEU A 70 -2.61 11.22 12.55
N ALA A 71 -1.71 10.58 11.81
CA ALA A 71 -0.85 9.54 12.36
C ALA A 71 0.07 10.09 13.46
N GLU A 72 0.66 11.27 13.26
CA GLU A 72 1.51 11.90 14.27
C GLU A 72 0.75 12.32 15.52
N SER A 73 -0.51 12.72 15.39
CA SER A 73 -1.38 13.02 16.55
C SER A 73 -1.61 11.77 17.40
N ASP A 74 -1.88 10.65 16.76
CA ASP A 74 -2.05 9.36 17.44
C ASP A 74 -0.76 8.89 18.13
N ILE A 75 0.40 9.08 17.48
CA ILE A 75 1.70 8.80 18.10
C ILE A 75 1.94 9.69 19.34
N LYS A 76 1.59 10.97 19.24
CA LYS A 76 1.65 11.88 20.41
C LYS A 76 0.73 11.43 21.56
N ALA A 77 -0.39 10.80 21.23
CA ALA A 77 -1.31 10.22 22.19
C ALA A 77 -0.86 8.86 22.75
N GLY A 78 0.33 8.39 22.39
CA GLY A 78 0.96 7.18 22.94
C GLY A 78 0.75 5.90 22.11
N LYS A 79 0.19 5.97 20.91
CA LYS A 79 0.08 4.81 20.02
C LYS A 79 1.41 4.56 19.29
N ASN A 80 1.74 3.30 19.05
CA ASN A 80 2.86 2.91 18.20
C ASN A 80 2.61 3.28 16.73
N ALA A 81 3.67 3.40 15.94
CA ALA A 81 3.61 3.90 14.56
C ALA A 81 2.69 3.06 13.66
N GLU A 82 2.68 1.73 13.82
CA GLU A 82 1.85 0.82 13.04
C GLU A 82 0.35 1.08 13.27
N ALA A 83 -0.06 1.15 14.54
CA ALA A 83 -1.45 1.39 14.91
C ALA A 83 -1.89 2.81 14.53
N ALA A 84 -1.05 3.82 14.76
CA ALA A 84 -1.31 5.20 14.41
C ALA A 84 -1.47 5.39 12.90
N TRP A 85 -0.58 4.79 12.12
CA TRP A 85 -0.63 4.84 10.66
C TRP A 85 -1.90 4.22 10.10
N MET A 86 -2.23 2.99 10.51
CA MET A 86 -3.42 2.30 10.01
C MET A 86 -4.72 2.98 10.43
N ASN A 87 -4.76 3.58 11.63
CA ASN A 87 -5.90 4.39 12.05
C ASN A 87 -6.08 5.64 11.16
N ALA A 88 -5.00 6.32 10.81
CA ALA A 88 -5.05 7.47 9.92
C ALA A 88 -5.51 7.08 8.50
N ILE A 89 -4.97 6.00 7.93
CA ILE A 89 -5.39 5.44 6.65
C ILE A 89 -6.88 5.13 6.65
N GLU A 90 -7.38 4.40 7.65
CA GLU A 90 -8.77 3.99 7.69
C GLU A 90 -9.72 5.18 7.90
N THR A 91 -9.31 6.18 8.69
CA THR A 91 -10.09 7.40 8.88
C THR A 91 -10.31 8.14 7.55
N ILE A 92 -9.25 8.34 6.76
CA ILE A 92 -9.37 9.01 5.46
C ILE A 92 -10.11 8.14 4.44
N ALA A 93 -9.86 6.82 4.42
CA ALA A 93 -10.54 5.90 3.52
C ALA A 93 -12.06 5.90 3.75
N GLN A 94 -12.52 5.87 5.00
CA GLN A 94 -13.94 5.95 5.35
C GLN A 94 -14.56 7.30 4.95
N GLN A 95 -13.82 8.39 5.07
CA GLN A 95 -14.28 9.70 4.59
C GLN A 95 -14.48 9.72 3.08
N LEU A 96 -13.57 9.11 2.31
CA LEU A 96 -13.70 8.98 0.85
C LEU A 96 -14.89 8.10 0.46
N GLU A 97 -15.11 7.00 1.16
CA GLU A 97 -16.25 6.08 0.94
C GLU A 97 -17.60 6.70 1.29
N ALA A 98 -17.63 7.63 2.24
CA ALA A 98 -18.85 8.35 2.62
C ALA A 98 -19.35 9.33 1.55
N ILE A 99 -18.48 9.71 0.60
CA ILE A 99 -18.85 10.58 -0.52
C ILE A 99 -19.54 9.73 -1.59
N PRO A 100 -20.74 10.08 -2.07
CA PRO A 100 -21.47 9.29 -3.06
C PRO A 100 -20.89 9.50 -4.47
N ASP A 101 -19.62 9.21 -4.65
CA ASP A 101 -18.88 9.26 -5.89
C ASP A 101 -18.04 7.99 -6.06
N PRO A 102 -18.34 7.17 -7.10
CA PRO A 102 -17.61 5.92 -7.33
C PRO A 102 -16.10 6.10 -7.51
N THR A 103 -15.66 7.23 -8.06
CA THR A 103 -14.25 7.53 -8.28
C THR A 103 -13.52 7.72 -6.94
N LEU A 104 -14.15 8.44 -6.00
CA LEU A 104 -13.58 8.67 -4.67
C LEU A 104 -13.60 7.39 -3.83
N SER A 105 -14.65 6.57 -3.95
CA SER A 105 -14.68 5.25 -3.31
C SER A 105 -13.57 4.33 -3.82
N ALA A 106 -13.25 4.36 -5.11
CA ALA A 106 -12.11 3.63 -5.67
C ALA A 106 -10.77 4.12 -5.08
N ARG A 107 -10.63 5.43 -4.84
CA ARG A 107 -9.43 6.01 -4.18
C ARG A 107 -9.22 5.52 -2.75
N ALA A 108 -10.30 5.18 -2.03
CA ALA A 108 -10.17 4.57 -0.70
C ALA A 108 -9.46 3.21 -0.76
N VAL A 109 -9.70 2.43 -1.81
CA VAL A 109 -9.00 1.14 -2.04
C VAL A 109 -7.51 1.39 -2.30
N ASP A 110 -7.18 2.34 -3.17
CA ASP A 110 -5.79 2.72 -3.46
C ASP A 110 -5.07 3.19 -2.19
N LEU A 111 -5.73 4.03 -1.38
CA LEU A 111 -5.17 4.52 -0.13
C LEU A 111 -4.86 3.39 0.86
N ARG A 112 -5.74 2.40 0.98
CA ARG A 112 -5.51 1.23 1.82
C ARG A 112 -4.33 0.38 1.30
N ASP A 113 -4.19 0.21 -0.02
CA ASP A 113 -3.06 -0.52 -0.61
C ASP A 113 -1.73 0.15 -0.26
N VAL A 114 -1.66 1.47 -0.46
CA VAL A 114 -0.48 2.27 -0.11
C VAL A 114 -0.21 2.24 1.41
N GLY A 115 -1.26 2.28 2.22
CA GLY A 115 -1.17 2.14 3.68
C GLY A 115 -0.55 0.82 4.12
N GLN A 116 -0.95 -0.28 3.49
CA GLN A 116 -0.39 -1.62 3.75
C GLN A 116 1.09 -1.70 3.38
N ARG A 117 1.53 -1.00 2.34
CA ARG A 117 2.93 -0.94 1.94
C ARG A 117 3.81 -0.31 3.03
N VAL A 118 3.40 0.84 3.55
CA VAL A 118 4.10 1.49 4.67
C VAL A 118 4.10 0.62 5.93
N LEU A 119 2.97 -0.05 6.21
CA LEU A 119 2.87 -1.00 7.32
C LEU A 119 3.86 -2.16 7.16
N GLY A 120 4.03 -2.69 5.94
CA GLY A 120 5.04 -3.70 5.64
C GLY A 120 6.45 -3.24 6.02
N HIS A 121 6.82 -2.01 5.66
CA HIS A 121 8.11 -1.42 6.03
C HIS A 121 8.25 -1.20 7.56
N LEU A 122 7.18 -0.77 8.25
CA LEU A 122 7.18 -0.64 9.71
C LEU A 122 7.41 -1.97 10.42
N LEU A 123 6.81 -3.04 9.91
CA LEU A 123 6.92 -4.40 10.45
C LEU A 123 8.20 -5.13 9.99
N GLY A 124 9.04 -4.50 9.15
CA GLY A 124 10.25 -5.13 8.61
C GLY A 124 9.95 -6.29 7.65
N LEU A 125 8.73 -6.34 7.12
CA LEU A 125 8.34 -7.35 6.14
C LEU A 125 8.88 -6.95 4.77
N GLN A 126 9.54 -7.89 4.09
CA GLN A 126 9.87 -7.70 2.69
C GLN A 126 8.56 -7.82 1.89
N THR A 127 8.13 -6.73 1.27
CA THR A 127 7.07 -6.77 0.25
C THR A 127 7.63 -7.49 -0.99
N ARG A 128 7.73 -8.81 -0.90
CA ARG A 128 8.03 -9.60 -2.10
C ARG A 128 6.78 -9.56 -2.98
N GLY A 129 6.94 -9.05 -4.19
CA GLY A 129 5.93 -9.22 -5.23
C GLY A 129 5.55 -10.70 -5.37
N ILE A 130 4.40 -10.95 -5.98
CA ILE A 130 3.92 -12.32 -6.23
C ILE A 130 4.83 -12.94 -7.30
N ASN A 131 5.90 -13.60 -6.89
CA ASN A 131 6.82 -14.28 -7.79
C ASN A 131 6.87 -15.77 -7.46
N PRO A 132 6.14 -16.62 -8.21
CA PRO A 132 6.24 -18.07 -8.05
C PRO A 132 7.60 -18.56 -8.61
N ASP A 133 8.18 -19.56 -7.96
CA ASP A 133 9.47 -20.16 -8.35
C ASP A 133 9.42 -20.95 -9.68
N LYS A 134 8.23 -21.15 -10.23
CA LYS A 134 7.98 -21.91 -11.48
C LYS A 134 6.74 -21.41 -12.18
N PRO A 135 6.60 -21.66 -13.51
CA PRO A 135 5.43 -21.26 -14.27
C PRO A 135 4.12 -21.67 -13.58
N SER A 136 3.31 -20.67 -13.24
CA SER A 136 2.12 -20.88 -12.39
C SER A 136 0.95 -20.02 -12.86
N ILE A 137 -0.26 -20.50 -12.59
CA ILE A 137 -1.48 -19.68 -12.64
C ILE A 137 -1.67 -19.05 -11.26
N ILE A 138 -1.78 -17.73 -11.22
CA ILE A 138 -1.99 -16.98 -9.99
C ILE A 138 -3.50 -16.92 -9.71
N VAL A 139 -3.90 -17.31 -8.51
CA VAL A 139 -5.30 -17.21 -8.06
C VAL A 139 -5.34 -16.30 -6.84
N SER A 140 -6.07 -15.20 -6.94
CA SER A 140 -6.24 -14.23 -5.86
C SER A 140 -7.70 -13.80 -5.77
N ARG A 141 -8.08 -13.22 -4.63
CA ARG A 141 -9.38 -12.55 -4.52
C ARG A 141 -9.41 -11.29 -5.39
N ASP A 142 -8.36 -10.50 -5.30
CA ASP A 142 -8.11 -9.31 -6.09
C ASP A 142 -6.60 -9.08 -6.21
N LEU A 143 -6.17 -8.35 -7.25
CA LEU A 143 -4.78 -7.95 -7.47
C LEU A 143 -4.72 -6.42 -7.53
N THR A 144 -3.82 -5.85 -6.73
CA THR A 144 -3.54 -4.42 -6.81
C THR A 144 -2.72 -4.09 -8.07
N PRO A 145 -2.69 -2.82 -8.52
CA PRO A 145 -1.80 -2.40 -9.60
C PRO A 145 -0.34 -2.78 -9.33
N SER A 146 0.11 -2.64 -8.08
CA SER A 146 1.46 -3.02 -7.65
C SER A 146 1.71 -4.52 -7.76
N ASP A 147 0.74 -5.36 -7.38
CA ASP A 147 0.82 -6.81 -7.54
C ASP A 147 0.97 -7.16 -9.02
N THR A 148 0.13 -6.57 -9.88
CA THR A 148 0.11 -6.85 -11.32
C THR A 148 1.44 -6.49 -11.99
N VAL A 149 2.03 -5.35 -11.62
CA VAL A 149 3.32 -4.90 -12.18
C VAL A 149 4.48 -5.78 -11.71
N SER A 150 4.39 -6.34 -10.50
CA SER A 150 5.43 -7.22 -9.96
C SER A 150 5.42 -8.63 -10.55
N LEU A 151 4.36 -9.03 -11.27
CA LEU A 151 4.25 -10.35 -11.88
C LEU A 151 5.25 -10.51 -13.05
N GLU A 152 6.18 -11.44 -12.92
CA GLU A 152 7.10 -11.77 -14.01
C GLU A 152 6.39 -12.64 -15.07
N ARG A 153 6.39 -12.17 -16.32
CA ARG A 153 5.79 -12.90 -17.46
C ARG A 153 6.39 -14.28 -17.68
N ALA A 154 7.66 -14.47 -17.32
CA ALA A 154 8.36 -15.75 -17.49
C ALA A 154 7.76 -16.87 -16.61
N VAL A 155 7.19 -16.51 -15.46
CA VAL A 155 6.66 -17.47 -14.47
C VAL A 155 5.14 -17.30 -14.22
N THR A 156 4.52 -16.30 -14.81
CA THR A 156 3.07 -16.07 -14.70
C THR A 156 2.38 -16.48 -15.99
N LEU A 157 1.75 -17.65 -16.00
CA LEU A 157 1.02 -18.18 -17.16
C LEU A 157 -0.34 -17.49 -17.35
N ALA A 158 -1.03 -17.23 -16.24
CA ALA A 158 -2.30 -16.53 -16.19
C ALA A 158 -2.60 -16.08 -14.76
N PHE A 159 -3.58 -15.20 -14.58
CA PHE A 159 -4.15 -14.89 -13.27
C PHE A 159 -5.66 -14.97 -13.31
N VAL A 160 -6.25 -15.33 -12.17
CA VAL A 160 -7.69 -15.45 -11.96
C VAL A 160 -8.03 -14.70 -10.69
N THR A 161 -8.93 -13.73 -10.79
CA THR A 161 -9.42 -12.96 -9.65
C THR A 161 -10.90 -13.26 -9.41
N ALA A 162 -11.31 -13.31 -8.14
CA ALA A 162 -12.71 -13.47 -7.76
C ALA A 162 -13.47 -12.14 -7.79
N GLU A 163 -12.75 -11.06 -7.50
CA GLU A 163 -13.20 -9.68 -7.58
C GLU A 163 -12.23 -8.95 -8.52
N GLY A 164 -12.75 -8.15 -9.44
CA GLY A 164 -11.91 -7.38 -10.37
C GLY A 164 -12.61 -6.07 -10.70
N GLY A 165 -11.86 -4.98 -10.65
CA GLY A 165 -12.27 -3.70 -11.19
C GLY A 165 -11.76 -3.52 -12.62
N PRO A 166 -12.31 -2.55 -13.37
CA PRO A 166 -11.73 -2.14 -14.63
C PRO A 166 -10.37 -1.48 -14.35
N THR A 167 -9.32 -2.16 -14.75
CA THR A 167 -7.97 -1.61 -14.83
C THR A 167 -7.62 -1.28 -16.27
#